data_0ee08e75793dc7dc13c203728c811539
#
_entry.id   0ee08e75793dc7dc13c203728c811539
#
_cell.length_a   1.000
_cell.length_b   1.000
_cell.length_c   1.000
_cell.angle_alpha   90.00
_cell.angle_beta   90.00
_cell.angle_gamma   90.00
#
_symmetry.space_group_name_H-M   'P 1'
#
loop_
_entity.id
_entity.type
_entity.pdbx_description
1 polymer ?
#
loop_
_entity_poly.entity_id
_entity_poly.type
_entity_poly.pdbx_seq_one_letter_code
_entity_poly.pdbx_strand_id
1 'polypeptide(L)'
;MSVEASIGMQLGTLDLDVELSVNAGEVLAILGPNGAGKSTVLRALAGLLPIQQGQITIDGLMLDDPDRHVFIPAERRPIGVVFQDYLLFAHLSALENVAFGLRARGMAKTKARSIAEDWLHRVGLGDHADHRPRALSGGQAQRVALARALASDPRLLLLDEPLAALDVGTRSGVRRDLRRYLDSFDGMRILVTHDPVDAYALADRVAILDAGRVVQVGTISEVTAHPRSRYVADLVGTNLVVGRADNGVLVTDTGAQVVIADLGPGRTFAVIRPQGIAVSRLAPTDSSIRNVWEGVVGDIDRLGDRIRLGIDGPVALTAEITAAALESLQIRPGDTVHASVKATDIDSYLA
;
A
#
# COMPACT_ATOMS: atom_id res chain seq x y z
N MET A 1 18.88 -14.46 5.98
CA MET A 1 18.65 -13.13 6.61
C MET A 1 17.17 -12.82 6.51
N SER A 2 16.53 -12.43 7.62
CA SER A 2 15.11 -12.08 7.67
C SER A 2 14.84 -11.00 8.72
N VAL A 3 13.77 -10.24 8.51
CA VAL A 3 13.11 -9.46 9.55
C VAL A 3 11.87 -10.23 9.97
N GLU A 4 11.66 -10.37 11.27
CA GLU A 4 10.43 -10.89 11.85
C GLU A 4 9.94 -9.86 12.87
N ALA A 5 8.69 -9.45 12.73
CA ALA A 5 8.09 -8.44 13.58
C ALA A 5 6.67 -8.83 13.95
N SER A 6 6.42 -8.94 15.24
CA SER A 6 5.10 -8.98 15.87
C SER A 6 4.98 -7.70 16.70
N ILE A 7 4.07 -6.81 16.30
CA ILE A 7 3.97 -5.45 16.82
C ILE A 7 2.58 -5.24 17.39
N GLY A 8 2.46 -5.24 18.71
CA GLY A 8 1.24 -4.87 19.42
C GLY A 8 1.43 -3.54 20.14
N MET A 9 0.55 -2.55 19.87
CA MET A 9 0.57 -1.26 20.54
C MET A 9 -0.72 -0.47 20.37
N GLN A 10 -1.04 0.34 21.36
CA GLN A 10 -2.17 1.27 21.30
C GLN A 10 -1.67 2.72 21.24
N LEU A 11 -2.14 3.46 20.22
CA LEU A 11 -1.81 4.87 20.00
C LEU A 11 -3.10 5.66 19.77
N GLY A 12 -3.59 6.33 20.81
CA GLY A 12 -4.89 7.00 20.77
C GLY A 12 -6.01 5.99 20.49
N THR A 13 -6.70 6.14 19.36
CA THR A 13 -7.78 5.23 18.92
C THR A 13 -7.27 4.08 18.06
N LEU A 14 -6.00 4.07 17.64
CA LEU A 14 -5.42 3.02 16.84
C LEU A 14 -4.96 1.87 17.75
N ASP A 15 -5.56 0.70 17.56
CA ASP A 15 -5.13 -0.58 18.14
C ASP A 15 -4.36 -1.34 17.06
N LEU A 16 -3.03 -1.36 17.17
CA LEU A 16 -2.13 -1.99 16.20
C LEU A 16 -1.74 -3.39 16.67
N ASP A 17 -2.01 -4.38 15.82
CA ASP A 17 -1.62 -5.77 16.04
C ASP A 17 -1.22 -6.36 14.66
N VAL A 18 0.09 -6.39 14.41
CA VAL A 18 0.67 -6.62 13.09
C VAL A 18 1.77 -7.66 13.17
N GLU A 19 1.66 -8.67 12.30
CA GLU A 19 2.73 -9.63 12.06
C GLU A 19 3.29 -9.46 10.64
N LEU A 20 4.60 -9.32 10.52
CA LEU A 20 5.31 -9.15 9.26
C LEU A 20 6.59 -9.98 9.22
N SER A 21 6.88 -10.53 8.03
CA SER A 21 8.17 -11.16 7.75
C SER A 21 8.68 -10.73 6.37
N VAL A 22 9.99 -10.43 6.29
CA VAL A 22 10.66 -10.03 5.05
C VAL A 22 11.99 -10.76 4.94
N ASN A 23 12.25 -11.38 3.81
CA ASN A 23 13.51 -12.08 3.54
C ASN A 23 14.55 -11.16 2.88
N ALA A 24 15.82 -11.55 2.95
CA ALA A 24 16.89 -10.86 2.24
C ALA A 24 16.60 -10.86 0.72
N GLY A 25 16.88 -9.73 0.08
CA GLY A 25 16.60 -9.55 -1.35
C GLY A 25 15.13 -9.29 -1.68
N GLU A 26 14.22 -9.30 -0.69
CA GLU A 26 12.78 -9.06 -0.86
C GLU A 26 12.41 -7.59 -0.59
N VAL A 27 11.48 -7.06 -1.37
CA VAL A 27 10.77 -5.79 -1.10
C VAL A 27 9.34 -6.10 -0.69
N LEU A 28 8.99 -5.84 0.56
CA LEU A 28 7.62 -5.88 1.03
C LEU A 28 7.02 -4.47 1.02
N ALA A 29 5.95 -4.26 0.27
CA ALA A 29 5.19 -3.01 0.37
C ALA A 29 4.06 -3.14 1.40
N ILE A 30 3.92 -2.13 2.26
CA ILE A 30 2.77 -1.99 3.16
C ILE A 30 1.80 -0.98 2.54
N LEU A 31 0.63 -1.46 2.16
CA LEU A 31 -0.48 -0.68 1.61
C LEU A 31 -1.62 -0.62 2.61
N GLY A 32 -2.48 0.39 2.49
CA GLY A 32 -3.68 0.52 3.33
C GLY A 32 -4.20 1.95 3.35
N PRO A 33 -5.41 2.17 3.86
CA PRO A 33 -6.00 3.50 3.95
C PRO A 33 -5.22 4.43 4.90
N ASN A 34 -5.53 5.73 4.85
CA ASN A 34 -4.96 6.69 5.79
C ASN A 34 -5.41 6.36 7.22
N GLY A 35 -4.49 6.45 8.17
CA GLY A 35 -4.79 6.10 9.57
C GLY A 35 -4.71 4.60 9.90
N ALA A 36 -4.46 3.70 8.92
CA ALA A 36 -4.36 2.26 9.17
C ALA A 36 -3.17 1.85 10.06
N GLY A 37 -2.18 2.73 10.27
CA GLY A 37 -1.00 2.45 11.10
C GLY A 37 0.30 2.20 10.35
N LYS A 38 0.35 2.38 9.03
CA LYS A 38 1.54 2.12 8.19
C LYS A 38 2.83 2.80 8.70
N SER A 39 2.78 4.13 8.88
CA SER A 39 3.93 4.88 9.39
C SER A 39 4.25 4.55 10.87
N THR A 40 3.28 4.08 11.64
CA THR A 40 3.48 3.58 13.01
C THR A 40 4.30 2.29 13.01
N VAL A 41 3.95 1.33 12.15
CA VAL A 41 4.74 0.10 11.94
C VAL A 41 6.17 0.45 11.54
N LEU A 42 6.34 1.35 10.58
CA LEU A 42 7.67 1.76 10.14
C LEU A 42 8.48 2.43 11.26
N ARG A 43 7.85 3.30 12.08
CA ARG A 43 8.51 3.94 13.23
C ARG A 43 8.88 2.92 14.33
N ALA A 44 8.05 1.92 14.59
CA ALA A 44 8.36 0.84 15.51
C ALA A 44 9.58 0.04 15.03
N LEU A 45 9.59 -0.38 13.76
CA LEU A 45 10.73 -1.06 13.14
C LEU A 45 12.02 -0.21 13.23
N ALA A 46 11.90 1.08 12.94
CA ALA A 46 13.04 2.01 13.03
C ALA A 46 13.56 2.27 14.45
N GLY A 47 12.85 1.85 15.51
CA GLY A 47 13.22 2.12 16.89
C GLY A 47 12.92 3.55 17.35
N LEU A 48 11.99 4.22 16.67
CA LEU A 48 11.50 5.56 17.03
C LEU A 48 10.30 5.50 17.98
N LEU A 49 9.63 4.34 18.03
CA LEU A 49 8.54 4.03 18.95
C LEU A 49 8.78 2.64 19.53
N PRO A 50 8.80 2.46 20.87
CA PRO A 50 8.83 1.14 21.48
C PRO A 50 7.49 0.44 21.29
N ILE A 51 7.52 -0.88 21.07
CA ILE A 51 6.30 -1.69 21.04
C ILE A 51 5.81 -1.97 22.46
N GLN A 52 4.54 -2.31 22.62
CA GLN A 52 3.95 -2.63 23.93
C GLN A 52 3.81 -4.15 24.13
N GLN A 53 3.68 -4.91 23.03
CA GLN A 53 3.57 -6.37 23.00
C GLN A 53 4.25 -6.92 21.76
N GLY A 54 4.70 -8.16 21.83
CA GLY A 54 5.34 -8.85 20.70
C GLY A 54 6.85 -8.64 20.67
N GLN A 55 7.45 -8.77 19.49
CA GLN A 55 8.92 -8.68 19.34
C GLN A 55 9.31 -8.23 17.92
N ILE A 56 10.47 -7.62 17.80
CA ILE A 56 11.09 -7.26 16.52
C ILE A 56 12.51 -7.85 16.49
N THR A 57 12.80 -8.64 15.47
CA THR A 57 14.12 -9.23 15.24
C THR A 57 14.62 -8.97 13.82
N ILE A 58 15.94 -8.83 13.67
CA ILE A 58 16.64 -8.81 12.38
C ILE A 58 17.77 -9.83 12.46
N ASP A 59 17.75 -10.86 11.61
CA ASP A 59 18.74 -11.95 11.58
C ASP A 59 18.96 -12.60 12.97
N GLY A 60 17.88 -12.78 13.72
CA GLY A 60 17.92 -13.31 15.08
C GLY A 60 18.40 -12.31 16.15
N LEU A 61 18.84 -11.10 15.77
CA LEU A 61 19.14 -10.03 16.71
C LEU A 61 17.85 -9.41 17.22
N MET A 62 17.57 -9.53 18.52
CA MET A 62 16.43 -8.90 19.18
C MET A 62 16.62 -7.39 19.21
N LEU A 63 15.67 -6.63 18.63
CA LEU A 63 15.69 -5.16 18.61
C LEU A 63 14.69 -4.54 19.58
N ASP A 64 13.56 -5.22 19.80
CA ASP A 64 12.51 -4.76 20.71
C ASP A 64 11.75 -5.99 21.25
N ASP A 65 11.59 -6.08 22.55
CA ASP A 65 10.83 -7.14 23.24
C ASP A 65 10.49 -6.62 24.64
N PRO A 66 9.26 -6.15 24.87
CA PRO A 66 8.82 -5.62 26.17
C PRO A 66 8.89 -6.65 27.30
N ASP A 67 8.59 -7.92 27.03
CA ASP A 67 8.59 -8.99 28.04
C ASP A 67 10.01 -9.29 28.55
N ARG A 68 11.00 -9.08 27.69
CA ARG A 68 12.43 -9.23 28.04
C ARG A 68 13.12 -7.93 28.39
N HIS A 69 12.39 -6.81 28.43
CA HIS A 69 12.92 -5.47 28.66
C HIS A 69 14.05 -5.09 27.67
N VAL A 70 13.93 -5.52 26.42
CA VAL A 70 14.87 -5.20 25.34
C VAL A 70 14.30 -4.08 24.50
N PHE A 71 15.04 -2.97 24.39
CA PHE A 71 14.76 -1.91 23.42
C PHE A 71 16.06 -1.35 22.87
N ILE A 72 16.36 -1.58 21.62
CA ILE A 72 17.49 -0.98 20.90
C ILE A 72 16.99 0.29 20.22
N PRO A 73 17.50 1.48 20.60
CA PRO A 73 17.07 2.74 20.00
C PRO A 73 17.58 2.88 18.55
N ALA A 74 16.92 3.74 17.77
CA ALA A 74 17.10 3.89 16.32
C ALA A 74 18.57 4.04 15.87
N GLU A 75 19.39 4.81 16.61
CA GLU A 75 20.79 5.06 16.26
C GLU A 75 21.70 3.82 16.35
N ARG A 76 21.25 2.77 17.06
CA ARG A 76 21.97 1.50 17.24
C ARG A 76 21.40 0.37 16.39
N ARG A 77 20.24 0.56 15.75
CA ARG A 77 19.66 -0.45 14.85
C ARG A 77 20.42 -0.47 13.52
N PRO A 78 20.63 -1.65 12.91
CA PRO A 78 21.25 -1.77 11.60
C PRO A 78 20.21 -1.46 10.49
N ILE A 79 19.58 -0.29 10.55
CA ILE A 79 18.44 0.11 9.73
C ILE A 79 18.75 1.45 9.07
N GLY A 80 18.48 1.53 7.76
CA GLY A 80 18.44 2.78 7.00
C GLY A 80 17.00 3.22 6.79
N VAL A 81 16.72 4.52 6.95
CA VAL A 81 15.36 5.07 6.79
C VAL A 81 15.38 6.21 5.77
N VAL A 82 14.44 6.15 4.83
CA VAL A 82 14.09 7.26 3.93
C VAL A 82 12.68 7.72 4.31
N PHE A 83 12.56 8.92 4.85
CA PHE A 83 11.28 9.52 5.25
C PHE A 83 10.58 10.21 4.08
N GLN A 84 9.29 10.42 4.18
CA GLN A 84 8.41 11.02 3.16
C GLN A 84 8.93 12.38 2.63
N ASP A 85 9.40 13.27 3.53
CA ASP A 85 9.95 14.59 3.18
C ASP A 85 11.48 14.55 3.05
N TYR A 86 12.06 13.35 2.87
CA TYR A 86 13.51 13.09 2.79
C TYR A 86 14.30 13.50 4.05
N LEU A 87 13.84 14.46 4.81
CA LEU A 87 14.41 14.99 6.05
C LEU A 87 15.93 15.23 5.94
N LEU A 88 16.36 15.89 4.86
CA LEU A 88 17.74 16.31 4.68
C LEU A 88 18.05 17.48 5.62
N PHE A 89 19.25 17.46 6.20
CA PHE A 89 19.74 18.56 7.02
C PHE A 89 20.00 19.80 6.16
N ALA A 90 19.17 20.81 6.26
CA ALA A 90 19.16 21.98 5.38
C ALA A 90 20.47 22.81 5.39
N HIS A 91 21.21 22.75 6.50
CA HIS A 91 22.47 23.46 6.70
C HIS A 91 23.70 22.69 6.18
N LEU A 92 23.55 21.40 5.87
CA LEU A 92 24.60 20.52 5.35
C LEU A 92 24.50 20.41 3.83
N SER A 93 25.64 20.18 3.13
CA SER A 93 25.66 19.82 1.72
C SER A 93 25.14 18.39 1.50
N ALA A 94 24.92 17.96 0.24
CA ALA A 94 24.57 16.59 -0.10
C ALA A 94 25.61 15.60 0.45
N LEU A 95 26.88 15.89 0.26
CA LEU A 95 28.00 15.10 0.78
C LEU A 95 27.96 14.95 2.30
N GLU A 96 27.79 16.07 3.02
CA GLU A 96 27.76 16.06 4.48
C GLU A 96 26.47 15.40 5.01
N ASN A 97 25.35 15.47 4.27
CA ASN A 97 24.13 14.70 4.59
C ASN A 97 24.38 13.20 4.55
N VAL A 98 25.03 12.71 3.49
CA VAL A 98 25.36 11.28 3.35
C VAL A 98 26.40 10.84 4.38
N ALA A 99 27.43 11.64 4.62
CA ALA A 99 28.47 11.36 5.61
C ALA A 99 28.00 11.42 7.08
N PHE A 100 26.83 12.05 7.34
CA PHE A 100 26.38 12.36 8.70
C PHE A 100 26.27 11.11 9.60
N GLY A 101 25.56 10.09 9.15
CA GLY A 101 25.34 8.85 9.91
C GLY A 101 26.64 8.10 10.23
N LEU A 102 27.57 8.07 9.28
CA LEU A 102 28.88 7.45 9.44
C LEU A 102 29.70 8.17 10.52
N ARG A 103 29.67 9.50 10.50
CA ARG A 103 30.36 10.33 11.50
C ARG A 103 29.74 10.22 12.89
N ALA A 104 28.40 10.18 12.95
CA ALA A 104 27.68 9.99 14.23
C ALA A 104 28.03 8.66 14.91
N ARG A 105 28.40 7.64 14.10
CA ARG A 105 28.90 6.34 14.59
C ARG A 105 30.41 6.33 14.88
N GLY A 106 31.08 7.47 14.87
CA GLY A 106 32.50 7.61 15.23
C GLY A 106 33.49 7.41 14.10
N MET A 107 33.04 7.30 12.83
CA MET A 107 33.97 7.17 11.71
C MET A 107 34.74 8.47 11.47
N ALA A 108 36.04 8.36 11.15
CA ALA A 108 36.89 9.50 10.82
C ALA A 108 36.30 10.29 9.63
N LYS A 109 36.38 11.64 9.71
CA LYS A 109 35.75 12.56 8.74
C LYS A 109 36.17 12.26 7.30
N THR A 110 37.46 12.03 7.06
CA THR A 110 38.01 11.75 5.74
C THR A 110 37.44 10.47 5.15
N LYS A 111 37.38 9.38 5.93
CA LYS A 111 36.79 8.10 5.51
C LYS A 111 35.28 8.20 5.27
N ALA A 112 34.55 8.89 6.16
CA ALA A 112 33.11 9.09 6.00
C ALA A 112 32.78 9.90 4.74
N ARG A 113 33.59 10.91 4.40
CA ARG A 113 33.42 11.70 3.16
C ARG A 113 33.71 10.86 1.92
N SER A 114 34.78 10.06 1.91
CA SER A 114 35.10 9.19 0.78
C SER A 114 33.94 8.21 0.49
N ILE A 115 33.39 7.57 1.52
CA ILE A 115 32.21 6.69 1.35
C ILE A 115 31.00 7.46 0.83
N ALA A 116 30.78 8.69 1.33
CA ALA A 116 29.69 9.54 0.90
C ALA A 116 29.83 9.98 -0.55
N GLU A 117 31.05 10.30 -1.00
CA GLU A 117 31.37 10.61 -2.41
C GLU A 117 31.06 9.44 -3.32
N ASP A 118 31.50 8.22 -2.95
CA ASP A 118 31.20 6.98 -3.69
C ASP A 118 29.69 6.76 -3.83
N TRP A 119 28.93 6.96 -2.75
CA TRP A 119 27.47 6.82 -2.79
C TRP A 119 26.80 7.89 -3.65
N LEU A 120 27.25 9.14 -3.59
CA LEU A 120 26.73 10.20 -4.46
C LEU A 120 27.02 9.90 -5.95
N HIS A 121 28.20 9.37 -6.27
CA HIS A 121 28.49 8.91 -7.62
C HIS A 121 27.58 7.77 -8.06
N ARG A 122 27.34 6.76 -7.22
CA ARG A 122 26.42 5.63 -7.50
C ARG A 122 25.00 6.11 -7.80
N VAL A 123 24.51 7.13 -7.09
CA VAL A 123 23.18 7.71 -7.32
C VAL A 123 23.16 8.82 -8.40
N GLY A 124 24.27 9.02 -9.11
CA GLY A 124 24.40 10.00 -10.20
C GLY A 124 24.36 11.46 -9.74
N LEU A 125 24.90 11.74 -8.56
CA LEU A 125 24.92 13.08 -7.94
C LEU A 125 26.33 13.53 -7.55
N GLY A 126 27.38 12.97 -8.14
CA GLY A 126 28.77 13.38 -7.87
C GLY A 126 29.00 14.89 -8.04
N ASP A 127 28.51 15.48 -9.14
CA ASP A 127 28.61 16.91 -9.42
C ASP A 127 27.77 17.82 -8.51
N HIS A 128 26.88 17.22 -7.69
CA HIS A 128 26.00 17.93 -6.76
C HIS A 128 26.45 17.79 -5.28
N ALA A 129 27.62 17.22 -5.02
CA ALA A 129 28.12 16.91 -3.69
C ALA A 129 28.11 18.12 -2.73
N ASP A 130 28.46 19.29 -3.23
CA ASP A 130 28.52 20.54 -2.45
C ASP A 130 27.19 21.30 -2.39
N HIS A 131 26.16 20.87 -3.14
CA HIS A 131 24.85 21.53 -3.14
C HIS A 131 24.12 21.28 -1.81
N ARG A 132 23.46 22.31 -1.30
CA ARG A 132 22.55 22.21 -0.17
C ARG A 132 21.16 21.75 -0.61
N PRO A 133 20.32 21.15 0.26
CA PRO A 133 19.01 20.63 -0.09
C PRO A 133 18.10 21.60 -0.86
N ARG A 134 18.18 22.90 -0.58
CA ARG A 134 17.39 23.94 -1.29
C ARG A 134 17.76 24.12 -2.76
N ALA A 135 18.96 23.68 -3.17
CA ALA A 135 19.43 23.75 -4.55
C ALA A 135 19.22 22.44 -5.33
N LEU A 136 18.61 21.43 -4.69
CA LEU A 136 18.33 20.13 -5.29
C LEU A 136 16.88 20.06 -5.75
N SER A 137 16.64 19.42 -6.90
CA SER A 137 15.28 19.02 -7.29
C SER A 137 14.74 17.92 -6.33
N GLY A 138 13.43 17.69 -6.31
CA GLY A 138 12.83 16.65 -5.47
C GLY A 138 13.44 15.26 -5.71
N GLY A 139 13.65 14.86 -6.97
CA GLY A 139 14.31 13.59 -7.29
C GLY A 139 15.78 13.54 -6.91
N GLN A 140 16.51 14.69 -6.94
CA GLN A 140 17.87 14.76 -6.44
C GLN A 140 17.91 14.64 -4.91
N ALA A 141 17.02 15.33 -4.20
CA ALA A 141 16.91 15.27 -2.75
C ALA A 141 16.59 13.83 -2.27
N GLN A 142 15.69 13.15 -2.96
CA GLN A 142 15.38 11.73 -2.72
C GLN A 142 16.62 10.84 -2.86
N ARG A 143 17.37 10.99 -3.96
CA ARG A 143 18.59 10.21 -4.20
C ARG A 143 19.67 10.47 -3.14
N VAL A 144 19.79 11.71 -2.64
CA VAL A 144 20.66 12.02 -1.49
C VAL A 144 20.19 11.32 -0.22
N ALA A 145 18.87 11.32 0.07
CA ALA A 145 18.32 10.62 1.23
C ALA A 145 18.53 9.11 1.15
N LEU A 146 18.36 8.52 -0.03
CA LEU A 146 18.64 7.11 -0.27
C LEU A 146 20.13 6.79 -0.08
N ALA A 147 21.03 7.59 -0.66
CA ALA A 147 22.47 7.44 -0.44
C ALA A 147 22.85 7.55 1.04
N ARG A 148 22.24 8.49 1.78
CA ARG A 148 22.44 8.63 3.24
C ARG A 148 22.02 7.37 4.00
N ALA A 149 20.87 6.79 3.65
CA ALA A 149 20.36 5.57 4.28
C ALA A 149 21.28 4.36 3.99
N LEU A 150 21.70 4.19 2.73
CA LEU A 150 22.51 3.05 2.29
C LEU A 150 23.99 3.16 2.69
N ALA A 151 24.54 4.36 2.82
CA ALA A 151 25.94 4.57 3.20
C ALA A 151 26.27 3.96 4.58
N SER A 152 25.30 3.79 5.45
CA SER A 152 25.48 3.18 6.77
C SER A 152 25.55 1.65 6.75
N ASP A 153 25.48 1.02 5.55
CA ASP A 153 25.47 -0.42 5.33
C ASP A 153 24.39 -1.13 6.19
N PRO A 154 23.10 -0.75 6.00
CA PRO A 154 22.02 -1.30 6.80
C PRO A 154 21.70 -2.75 6.40
N ARG A 155 21.09 -3.52 7.31
CA ARG A 155 20.49 -4.83 7.00
C ARG A 155 19.05 -4.71 6.51
N LEU A 156 18.35 -3.67 6.97
CA LEU A 156 16.98 -3.35 6.60
C LEU A 156 16.90 -1.89 6.11
N LEU A 157 16.27 -1.71 4.94
CA LEU A 157 15.95 -0.39 4.39
C LEU A 157 14.45 -0.15 4.53
N LEU A 158 14.08 0.93 5.22
CA LEU A 158 12.70 1.40 5.37
C LEU A 158 12.48 2.64 4.50
N LEU A 159 11.41 2.63 3.71
CA LEU A 159 11.03 3.74 2.84
C LEU A 159 9.60 4.16 3.17
N ASP A 160 9.41 5.39 3.66
CA ASP A 160 8.10 5.96 3.96
C ASP A 160 7.67 6.90 2.83
N GLU A 161 6.73 6.46 2.00
CA GLU A 161 6.19 7.19 0.87
C GLU A 161 7.26 7.90 0.00
N PRO A 162 8.30 7.19 -0.46
CA PRO A 162 9.48 7.83 -1.03
C PRO A 162 9.22 8.62 -2.32
N LEU A 163 8.08 8.42 -2.99
CA LEU A 163 7.72 9.07 -4.25
C LEU A 163 6.60 10.11 -4.10
N ALA A 164 6.04 10.29 -2.89
CA ALA A 164 4.85 11.15 -2.69
C ALA A 164 5.11 12.64 -2.98
N ALA A 165 6.33 13.13 -2.69
CA ALA A 165 6.69 14.54 -2.87
C ALA A 165 7.05 14.92 -4.33
N LEU A 166 6.92 13.98 -5.30
CA LEU A 166 7.30 14.18 -6.69
C LEU A 166 6.08 14.51 -7.55
N ASP A 167 6.28 15.39 -8.52
CA ASP A 167 5.29 15.65 -9.56
C ASP A 167 5.09 14.44 -10.50
N VAL A 168 3.92 14.36 -11.14
CA VAL A 168 3.50 13.22 -11.97
C VAL A 168 4.48 12.98 -13.13
N GLY A 169 5.06 14.03 -13.71
CA GLY A 169 5.98 13.93 -14.87
C GLY A 169 7.31 13.29 -14.51
N THR A 170 7.87 13.61 -13.35
CA THR A 170 9.16 13.07 -12.89
C THR A 170 9.05 11.73 -12.17
N ARG A 171 7.89 11.42 -11.59
CA ARG A 171 7.66 10.24 -10.75
C ARG A 171 8.01 8.91 -11.45
N SER A 172 7.66 8.75 -12.73
CA SER A 172 7.94 7.51 -13.47
C SER A 172 9.42 7.24 -13.67
N GLY A 173 10.22 8.29 -13.93
CA GLY A 173 11.68 8.19 -14.07
C GLY A 173 12.34 7.84 -12.74
N VAL A 174 11.95 8.56 -11.69
CA VAL A 174 12.49 8.35 -10.34
C VAL A 174 12.11 6.97 -9.79
N ARG A 175 10.91 6.47 -10.10
CA ARG A 175 10.49 5.10 -9.75
C ARG A 175 11.40 4.04 -10.37
N ARG A 176 11.76 4.17 -11.66
CA ARG A 176 12.71 3.24 -12.32
C ARG A 176 14.10 3.30 -11.69
N ASP A 177 14.57 4.50 -11.35
CA ASP A 177 15.85 4.66 -10.67
C ASP A 177 15.81 4.02 -9.28
N LEU A 178 14.74 4.26 -8.51
CA LEU A 178 14.57 3.65 -7.19
C LEU A 178 14.56 2.12 -7.28
N ARG A 179 13.82 1.51 -8.23
CA ARG A 179 13.82 0.06 -8.45
C ARG A 179 15.23 -0.47 -8.65
N ARG A 180 16.02 0.17 -9.51
CA ARG A 180 17.42 -0.21 -9.78
C ARG A 180 18.29 -0.17 -8.53
N TYR A 181 18.12 0.84 -7.68
CA TYR A 181 18.86 0.94 -6.41
C TYR A 181 18.41 -0.12 -5.42
N LEU A 182 17.11 -0.40 -5.35
CA LEU A 182 16.60 -1.47 -4.50
C LEU A 182 17.11 -2.84 -4.96
N ASP A 183 17.15 -3.11 -6.26
CA ASP A 183 17.66 -4.37 -6.81
C ASP A 183 19.16 -4.57 -6.55
N SER A 184 19.92 -3.49 -6.38
CA SER A 184 21.36 -3.54 -6.04
C SER A 184 21.65 -3.69 -4.55
N PHE A 185 20.62 -3.70 -3.70
CA PHE A 185 20.75 -3.83 -2.26
C PHE A 185 20.31 -5.23 -1.81
N ASP A 186 21.23 -6.01 -1.28
CA ASP A 186 21.00 -7.42 -0.91
C ASP A 186 20.23 -7.58 0.43
N GLY A 187 20.03 -6.52 1.19
CA GLY A 187 19.29 -6.52 2.45
C GLY A 187 17.77 -6.64 2.30
N MET A 188 17.07 -6.63 3.43
CA MET A 188 15.61 -6.59 3.48
C MET A 188 15.11 -5.17 3.20
N ARG A 189 13.94 -5.04 2.58
CA ARG A 189 13.34 -3.74 2.22
C ARG A 189 11.87 -3.70 2.56
N ILE A 190 11.45 -2.66 3.26
CA ILE A 190 10.04 -2.38 3.53
C ILE A 190 9.71 -1.01 2.95
N LEU A 191 8.69 -0.98 2.10
CA LEU A 191 8.17 0.21 1.45
C LEU A 191 6.76 0.51 1.97
N VAL A 192 6.53 1.68 2.54
CA VAL A 192 5.18 2.19 2.79
C VAL A 192 4.77 3.07 1.64
N THR A 193 3.61 2.82 1.05
CA THR A 193 3.02 3.66 0.01
C THR A 193 1.50 3.56 0.03
N HIS A 194 0.83 4.59 -0.44
CA HIS A 194 -0.61 4.59 -0.70
C HIS A 194 -0.91 4.44 -2.21
N ASP A 195 0.12 4.49 -3.07
CA ASP A 195 -0.02 4.37 -4.53
C ASP A 195 0.20 2.91 -4.97
N PRO A 196 -0.83 2.26 -5.52
CA PRO A 196 -0.72 0.88 -6.02
C PRO A 196 0.29 0.73 -7.15
N VAL A 197 0.49 1.79 -7.96
CA VAL A 197 1.45 1.76 -9.08
C VAL A 197 2.88 1.70 -8.55
N ASP A 198 3.17 2.40 -7.43
CA ASP A 198 4.47 2.33 -6.78
C ASP A 198 4.72 0.95 -6.19
N ALA A 199 3.73 0.38 -5.50
CA ALA A 199 3.83 -0.98 -4.97
C ALA A 199 4.02 -2.01 -6.10
N TYR A 200 3.24 -1.92 -7.18
CA TYR A 200 3.35 -2.82 -8.34
C TYR A 200 4.74 -2.79 -8.98
N ALA A 201 5.34 -1.60 -9.08
CA ALA A 201 6.62 -1.42 -9.75
C ALA A 201 7.83 -1.75 -8.86
N LEU A 202 7.69 -1.65 -7.53
CA LEU A 202 8.81 -1.70 -6.60
C LEU A 202 8.82 -2.93 -5.69
N ALA A 203 7.66 -3.54 -5.42
CA ALA A 203 7.54 -4.60 -4.44
C ALA A 203 7.44 -6.00 -5.06
N ASP A 204 7.94 -6.99 -4.33
CA ASP A 204 7.79 -8.41 -4.66
C ASP A 204 6.53 -8.98 -3.99
N ARG A 205 6.22 -8.51 -2.76
CA ARG A 205 5.01 -8.82 -2.01
C ARG A 205 4.40 -7.57 -1.41
N VAL A 206 3.11 -7.64 -1.13
CA VAL A 206 2.37 -6.59 -0.45
C VAL A 206 1.71 -7.12 0.82
N ALA A 207 1.69 -6.31 1.86
CA ALA A 207 0.90 -6.50 3.06
C ALA A 207 -0.16 -5.38 3.11
N ILE A 208 -1.42 -5.77 3.18
CA ILE A 208 -2.54 -4.84 3.28
C ILE A 208 -2.84 -4.62 4.75
N LEU A 209 -2.63 -3.39 5.21
CA LEU A 209 -2.90 -2.96 6.57
C LEU A 209 -4.22 -2.20 6.60
N ASP A 210 -5.18 -2.68 7.40
CA ASP A 210 -6.47 -2.04 7.60
C ASP A 210 -6.83 -2.06 9.09
N ALA A 211 -7.25 -0.91 9.61
CA ALA A 211 -7.64 -0.72 11.02
C ALA A 211 -6.64 -1.34 12.02
N GLY A 212 -5.33 -1.19 11.79
CA GLY A 212 -4.27 -1.68 12.67
C GLY A 212 -3.92 -3.16 12.51
N ARG A 213 -4.49 -3.87 11.55
CA ARG A 213 -4.26 -5.30 11.32
C ARG A 213 -3.84 -5.61 9.90
N VAL A 214 -2.98 -6.62 9.72
CA VAL A 214 -2.67 -7.14 8.39
C VAL A 214 -3.81 -8.06 7.95
N VAL A 215 -4.59 -7.61 6.95
CA VAL A 215 -5.77 -8.34 6.47
C VAL A 215 -5.46 -9.25 5.27
N GLN A 216 -4.37 -8.98 4.57
CA GLN A 216 -3.94 -9.80 3.44
C GLN A 216 -2.45 -9.61 3.16
N VAL A 217 -1.76 -10.71 2.81
CA VAL A 217 -0.36 -10.70 2.35
C VAL A 217 -0.26 -11.61 1.13
N GLY A 218 0.51 -11.21 0.13
CA GLY A 218 0.76 -12.00 -1.07
C GLY A 218 1.49 -11.20 -2.14
N THR A 219 1.69 -11.78 -3.31
CA THR A 219 2.09 -11.02 -4.50
C THR A 219 0.99 -10.04 -4.89
N ILE A 220 1.34 -8.99 -5.60
CA ILE A 220 0.32 -8.02 -6.07
C ILE A 220 -0.74 -8.71 -6.92
N SER A 221 -0.35 -9.66 -7.78
CA SER A 221 -1.28 -10.41 -8.61
C SER A 221 -2.29 -11.21 -7.78
N GLU A 222 -1.84 -11.90 -6.73
CA GLU A 222 -2.71 -12.65 -5.83
C GLU A 222 -3.67 -11.74 -5.06
N VAL A 223 -3.15 -10.62 -4.52
CA VAL A 223 -3.94 -9.68 -3.73
C VAL A 223 -4.99 -8.98 -4.59
N THR A 224 -4.64 -8.60 -5.82
CA THR A 224 -5.58 -7.92 -6.74
C THR A 224 -6.59 -8.88 -7.38
N ALA A 225 -6.23 -10.15 -7.58
CA ALA A 225 -7.16 -11.17 -8.09
C ALA A 225 -8.22 -11.56 -7.05
N HIS A 226 -7.87 -11.58 -5.77
CA HIS A 226 -8.74 -12.00 -4.67
C HIS A 226 -8.75 -10.97 -3.54
N PRO A 227 -9.36 -9.78 -3.73
CA PRO A 227 -9.39 -8.73 -2.71
C PRO A 227 -10.16 -9.19 -1.47
N ARG A 228 -9.53 -9.07 -0.29
CA ARG A 228 -10.13 -9.42 1.01
C ARG A 228 -10.52 -8.22 1.86
N SER A 229 -10.33 -7.02 1.33
CA SER A 229 -10.76 -5.77 1.96
C SER A 229 -11.37 -4.83 0.93
N ARG A 230 -12.25 -3.93 1.41
CA ARG A 230 -12.83 -2.88 0.58
C ARG A 230 -11.72 -2.00 -0.03
N TYR A 231 -10.69 -1.71 0.74
CA TYR A 231 -9.54 -0.95 0.26
C TYR A 231 -8.90 -1.56 -0.98
N VAL A 232 -8.65 -2.89 -1.00
CA VAL A 232 -8.08 -3.56 -2.18
C VAL A 232 -9.07 -3.58 -3.34
N ALA A 233 -10.35 -3.82 -3.07
CA ALA A 233 -11.38 -3.81 -4.11
C ALA A 233 -11.48 -2.43 -4.80
N ASP A 234 -11.48 -1.35 -4.01
CA ASP A 234 -11.47 0.04 -4.52
C ASP A 234 -10.19 0.33 -5.32
N LEU A 235 -9.04 -0.17 -4.83
CA LEU A 235 -7.75 -0.03 -5.49
C LEU A 235 -7.72 -0.64 -6.91
N VAL A 236 -8.36 -1.79 -7.10
CA VAL A 236 -8.46 -2.47 -8.41
C VAL A 236 -9.72 -2.08 -9.18
N GLY A 237 -10.56 -1.23 -8.57
CA GLY A 237 -11.78 -0.72 -9.19
C GLY A 237 -12.87 -1.77 -9.36
N THR A 238 -13.06 -2.65 -8.38
CA THR A 238 -14.11 -3.68 -8.35
C THR A 238 -15.04 -3.47 -7.15
N ASN A 239 -16.23 -4.07 -7.21
CA ASN A 239 -17.12 -4.13 -6.05
C ASN A 239 -16.82 -5.39 -5.23
N LEU A 240 -16.70 -5.25 -3.92
CA LEU A 240 -16.54 -6.36 -2.99
C LEU A 240 -17.77 -6.47 -2.11
N VAL A 241 -18.43 -7.62 -2.18
CA VAL A 241 -19.53 -7.98 -1.29
C VAL A 241 -19.06 -9.06 -0.33
N VAL A 242 -19.29 -8.86 0.96
CA VAL A 242 -18.88 -9.79 2.01
C VAL A 242 -20.11 -10.28 2.74
N GLY A 243 -20.18 -11.60 3.00
CA GLY A 243 -21.29 -12.19 3.70
C GLY A 243 -21.03 -13.65 4.05
N ARG A 244 -22.09 -14.35 4.47
CA ARG A 244 -22.10 -15.80 4.63
C ARG A 244 -22.79 -16.44 3.45
N ALA A 245 -22.12 -17.37 2.80
CA ALA A 245 -22.72 -18.16 1.72
C ALA A 245 -23.20 -19.51 2.24
N ASP A 246 -24.32 -19.96 1.69
CA ASP A 246 -24.85 -21.31 1.81
C ASP A 246 -25.70 -21.62 0.60
N ASN A 247 -25.56 -22.83 0.02
CA ASN A 247 -26.32 -23.29 -1.15
C ASN A 247 -26.35 -22.28 -2.33
N GLY A 248 -25.22 -21.64 -2.65
CA GLY A 248 -25.10 -20.69 -3.76
C GLY A 248 -25.73 -19.31 -3.50
N VAL A 249 -26.10 -18.99 -2.26
CA VAL A 249 -26.60 -17.67 -1.87
C VAL A 249 -25.72 -17.08 -0.77
N LEU A 250 -25.12 -15.93 -1.05
CA LEU A 250 -24.40 -15.11 -0.08
C LEU A 250 -25.38 -14.11 0.55
N VAL A 251 -25.45 -14.10 1.89
CA VAL A 251 -26.23 -13.13 2.66
C VAL A 251 -25.27 -12.18 3.36
N THR A 252 -25.41 -10.88 3.08
CA THR A 252 -24.59 -9.82 3.71
C THR A 252 -25.02 -9.58 5.16
N ASP A 253 -24.19 -8.86 5.92
CA ASP A 253 -24.53 -8.46 7.30
C ASP A 253 -25.79 -7.57 7.37
N THR A 254 -26.14 -6.88 6.26
CA THR A 254 -27.39 -6.10 6.13
C THR A 254 -28.59 -6.91 5.67
N GLY A 255 -28.41 -8.21 5.43
CA GLY A 255 -29.46 -9.11 4.97
C GLY A 255 -29.70 -9.14 3.46
N ALA A 256 -28.92 -8.41 2.67
CA ALA A 256 -29.00 -8.47 1.23
C ALA A 256 -28.49 -9.82 0.70
N GLN A 257 -29.17 -10.32 -0.34
CA GLN A 257 -28.84 -11.61 -0.96
C GLN A 257 -28.13 -11.41 -2.29
N VAL A 258 -27.09 -12.22 -2.51
CA VAL A 258 -26.34 -12.31 -3.77
C VAL A 258 -26.23 -13.77 -4.17
N VAL A 259 -26.77 -14.11 -5.33
CA VAL A 259 -26.66 -15.45 -5.91
C VAL A 259 -25.28 -15.60 -6.54
N ILE A 260 -24.52 -16.56 -6.10
CA ILE A 260 -23.15 -16.84 -6.53
C ILE A 260 -23.00 -18.31 -6.94
N ALA A 261 -21.82 -18.70 -7.44
CA ALA A 261 -21.49 -20.12 -7.56
C ALA A 261 -21.45 -20.76 -6.18
N ASP A 262 -21.90 -22.01 -6.07
CA ASP A 262 -21.88 -22.74 -4.80
C ASP A 262 -20.42 -23.14 -4.46
N LEU A 263 -19.95 -22.62 -3.33
CA LEU A 263 -18.62 -22.89 -2.77
C LEU A 263 -18.68 -23.67 -1.45
N GLY A 264 -19.90 -24.09 -1.05
CA GLY A 264 -20.17 -24.59 0.29
C GLY A 264 -20.38 -23.48 1.33
N PRO A 265 -20.77 -23.85 2.57
CA PRO A 265 -21.10 -22.90 3.61
C PRO A 265 -19.86 -22.22 4.19
N GLY A 266 -19.91 -20.90 4.38
CA GLY A 266 -18.83 -20.16 5.01
C GLY A 266 -18.87 -18.64 4.80
N ARG A 267 -17.94 -17.94 5.46
CA ARG A 267 -17.71 -16.52 5.16
C ARG A 267 -17.10 -16.43 3.76
N THR A 268 -17.71 -15.61 2.90
CA THR A 268 -17.39 -15.55 1.47
C THR A 268 -17.23 -14.11 1.02
N PHE A 269 -16.27 -13.92 0.13
CA PHE A 269 -16.08 -12.72 -0.65
C PHE A 269 -16.65 -12.94 -2.05
N ALA A 270 -17.43 -11.98 -2.55
CA ALA A 270 -17.94 -11.94 -3.91
C ALA A 270 -17.46 -10.65 -4.60
N VAL A 271 -16.74 -10.78 -5.69
CA VAL A 271 -16.19 -9.68 -6.48
C VAL A 271 -17.03 -9.49 -7.74
N ILE A 272 -17.53 -8.29 -7.92
CA ILE A 272 -18.35 -7.90 -9.07
C ILE A 272 -17.64 -6.80 -9.84
N ARG A 273 -17.31 -7.06 -11.11
CA ARG A 273 -16.66 -6.05 -11.95
C ARG A 273 -17.70 -5.02 -12.38
N PRO A 274 -17.39 -3.70 -12.29
CA PRO A 274 -18.31 -2.64 -12.69
C PRO A 274 -18.90 -2.79 -14.11
N GLN A 275 -18.09 -3.30 -15.05
CA GLN A 275 -18.47 -3.54 -16.44
C GLN A 275 -19.46 -4.69 -16.61
N GLY A 276 -19.52 -5.62 -15.65
CA GLY A 276 -20.45 -6.76 -15.64
C GLY A 276 -21.85 -6.39 -15.12
N ILE A 277 -22.03 -5.16 -14.61
CA ILE A 277 -23.29 -4.69 -14.07
C ILE A 277 -24.08 -3.98 -15.15
N ALA A 278 -25.23 -4.54 -15.51
CA ALA A 278 -26.19 -3.86 -16.38
C ALA A 278 -27.10 -2.95 -15.55
N VAL A 279 -27.34 -1.73 -16.05
CA VAL A 279 -28.21 -0.73 -15.41
C VAL A 279 -29.44 -0.50 -16.28
N SER A 280 -30.63 -0.50 -15.67
CA SER A 280 -31.90 -0.30 -16.37
C SER A 280 -32.90 0.50 -15.52
N ARG A 281 -33.86 1.14 -16.17
CA ARG A 281 -34.96 1.86 -15.47
C ARG A 281 -36.01 0.93 -14.90
N LEU A 282 -36.20 -0.25 -15.49
CA LEU A 282 -37.13 -1.27 -15.04
C LEU A 282 -36.38 -2.57 -14.71
N ALA A 283 -36.91 -3.33 -13.78
CA ALA A 283 -36.35 -4.64 -13.48
C ALA A 283 -36.41 -5.55 -14.73
N PRO A 284 -35.30 -6.24 -15.07
CA PRO A 284 -35.31 -7.17 -16.20
C PRO A 284 -36.29 -8.34 -15.96
N THR A 285 -37.13 -8.65 -16.94
CA THR A 285 -38.04 -9.79 -16.95
C THR A 285 -37.55 -10.85 -17.94
N ASP A 286 -37.93 -12.11 -17.73
CA ASP A 286 -37.65 -13.26 -18.62
C ASP A 286 -36.16 -13.39 -18.98
N SER A 287 -35.26 -13.27 -17.95
CA SER A 287 -33.84 -13.32 -18.17
C SER A 287 -33.15 -14.39 -17.28
N SER A 288 -31.93 -14.78 -17.68
CA SER A 288 -31.04 -15.65 -16.87
C SER A 288 -30.35 -14.93 -15.72
N ILE A 289 -30.58 -13.63 -15.57
CA ILE A 289 -30.01 -12.82 -14.47
C ILE A 289 -30.67 -13.26 -13.17
N ARG A 290 -29.85 -13.50 -12.14
CA ARG A 290 -30.32 -13.92 -10.81
C ARG A 290 -30.15 -12.83 -9.75
N ASN A 291 -29.30 -11.85 -10.01
CA ASN A 291 -29.04 -10.74 -9.09
C ASN A 291 -29.63 -9.48 -9.71
N VAL A 292 -30.63 -8.93 -9.08
CA VAL A 292 -31.25 -7.65 -9.44
C VAL A 292 -31.54 -6.88 -8.17
N TRP A 293 -31.00 -5.68 -8.07
CA TRP A 293 -31.21 -4.80 -6.92
C TRP A 293 -31.69 -3.43 -7.39
N GLU A 294 -32.74 -2.95 -6.76
CA GLU A 294 -33.16 -1.57 -6.89
C GLU A 294 -32.25 -0.68 -6.04
N GLY A 295 -31.79 0.44 -6.60
CA GLY A 295 -30.95 1.38 -5.91
C GLY A 295 -31.07 2.78 -6.44
N VAL A 296 -30.55 3.73 -5.70
CA VAL A 296 -30.55 5.17 -6.04
C VAL A 296 -29.17 5.55 -6.57
N VAL A 297 -29.16 6.22 -7.72
CA VAL A 297 -27.91 6.74 -8.28
C VAL A 297 -27.40 7.89 -7.42
N GLY A 298 -26.20 7.73 -6.87
CA GLY A 298 -25.45 8.76 -6.15
C GLY A 298 -24.58 9.57 -7.12
N ASP A 299 -23.29 9.26 -7.14
CA ASP A 299 -22.29 9.95 -7.96
C ASP A 299 -22.24 9.43 -9.39
N ILE A 300 -21.97 10.33 -10.33
CA ILE A 300 -21.73 10.03 -11.75
C ILE A 300 -20.39 10.60 -12.17
N ASP A 301 -19.38 9.72 -12.32
CA ASP A 301 -18.05 10.10 -12.72
C ASP A 301 -17.76 9.79 -14.18
N ARG A 302 -17.20 10.75 -14.91
CA ARG A 302 -16.78 10.57 -16.31
C ARG A 302 -15.29 10.20 -16.38
N LEU A 303 -15.01 9.02 -16.92
CA LEU A 303 -13.66 8.49 -17.12
C LEU A 303 -13.40 8.28 -18.63
N GLY A 304 -13.10 9.38 -19.33
CA GLY A 304 -12.96 9.36 -20.78
C GLY A 304 -14.30 9.05 -21.47
N ASP A 305 -14.38 7.92 -22.17
CA ASP A 305 -15.58 7.41 -22.87
C ASP A 305 -16.50 6.56 -21.97
N ARG A 306 -16.09 6.31 -20.73
CA ARG A 306 -16.82 5.51 -19.75
C ARG A 306 -17.41 6.38 -18.64
N ILE A 307 -18.51 5.91 -18.09
CA ILE A 307 -19.22 6.55 -17.00
C ILE A 307 -19.30 5.55 -15.84
N ARG A 308 -18.82 5.95 -14.67
CA ARG A 308 -19.04 5.22 -13.41
C ARG A 308 -20.25 5.80 -12.69
N LEU A 309 -21.15 4.90 -12.29
CA LEU A 309 -22.34 5.21 -11.52
C LEU A 309 -22.21 4.57 -10.13
N GLY A 310 -22.16 5.37 -9.08
CA GLY A 310 -22.39 4.90 -7.72
C GLY A 310 -23.89 4.62 -7.55
N ILE A 311 -24.26 3.42 -7.12
CA ILE A 311 -25.65 2.99 -6.89
C ILE A 311 -25.77 2.55 -5.44
N ASP A 312 -26.50 3.31 -4.65
CA ASP A 312 -26.80 3.03 -3.25
C ASP A 312 -28.07 2.18 -3.15
N GLY A 313 -27.99 1.06 -2.46
CA GLY A 313 -29.09 0.11 -2.32
C GLY A 313 -28.77 -1.00 -1.32
N PRO A 314 -29.54 -2.10 -1.32
CA PRO A 314 -29.28 -3.24 -0.47
C PRO A 314 -27.86 -3.81 -0.63
N VAL A 315 -27.33 -3.74 -1.84
CA VAL A 315 -25.91 -3.94 -2.20
C VAL A 315 -25.43 -2.64 -2.84
N ALA A 316 -24.56 -1.92 -2.16
CA ALA A 316 -23.91 -0.73 -2.73
C ALA A 316 -22.94 -1.15 -3.84
N LEU A 317 -23.12 -0.60 -5.05
CA LEU A 317 -22.39 -1.01 -6.24
C LEU A 317 -21.89 0.20 -7.03
N THR A 318 -20.75 0.04 -7.67
CA THR A 318 -20.30 0.91 -8.76
C THR A 318 -20.50 0.17 -10.08
N ALA A 319 -21.34 0.71 -10.97
CA ALA A 319 -21.52 0.20 -12.33
C ALA A 319 -20.72 1.06 -13.33
N GLU A 320 -20.29 0.46 -14.44
CA GLU A 320 -19.60 1.17 -15.51
C GLU A 320 -20.40 1.01 -16.81
N ILE A 321 -20.85 2.14 -17.37
CA ILE A 321 -21.66 2.19 -18.60
C ILE A 321 -21.02 3.13 -19.62
N THR A 322 -21.51 3.12 -20.87
CA THR A 322 -21.09 4.09 -21.90
C THR A 322 -21.81 5.43 -21.75
N ALA A 323 -21.22 6.50 -22.28
CA ALA A 323 -21.86 7.81 -22.30
C ALA A 323 -23.20 7.76 -23.07
N ALA A 324 -23.27 7.00 -24.18
CA ALA A 324 -24.51 6.81 -24.93
C ALA A 324 -25.59 6.10 -24.11
N ALA A 325 -25.22 5.12 -23.26
CA ALA A 325 -26.19 4.46 -22.39
C ALA A 325 -26.74 5.43 -21.33
N LEU A 326 -25.86 6.27 -20.72
CA LEU A 326 -26.28 7.30 -19.78
C LEU A 326 -27.32 8.25 -20.40
N GLU A 327 -27.05 8.72 -21.63
CA GLU A 327 -27.96 9.63 -22.36
C GLU A 327 -29.30 8.93 -22.73
N SER A 328 -29.23 7.72 -23.25
CA SER A 328 -30.43 6.99 -23.66
C SER A 328 -31.34 6.64 -22.47
N LEU A 329 -30.77 6.32 -21.35
CA LEU A 329 -31.47 6.03 -20.10
C LEU A 329 -31.88 7.31 -19.34
N GLN A 330 -31.36 8.46 -19.73
CA GLN A 330 -31.60 9.76 -19.08
C GLN A 330 -31.36 9.71 -17.56
N ILE A 331 -30.33 8.99 -17.12
CA ILE A 331 -30.00 8.80 -15.69
C ILE A 331 -29.39 10.09 -15.12
N ARG A 332 -29.85 10.46 -13.91
CA ARG A 332 -29.34 11.59 -13.12
C ARG A 332 -29.10 11.15 -11.68
N PRO A 333 -28.25 11.85 -10.95
CA PRO A 333 -28.15 11.66 -9.49
C PRO A 333 -29.53 11.78 -8.83
N GLY A 334 -29.83 10.85 -7.93
CA GLY A 334 -31.13 10.73 -7.25
C GLY A 334 -32.17 9.85 -7.97
N ASP A 335 -31.91 9.42 -9.19
CA ASP A 335 -32.82 8.52 -9.90
C ASP A 335 -32.77 7.09 -9.34
N THR A 336 -33.91 6.43 -9.32
CA THR A 336 -34.00 5.00 -9.02
C THR A 336 -33.72 4.18 -10.28
N VAL A 337 -32.82 3.20 -10.13
CA VAL A 337 -32.42 2.27 -11.20
C VAL A 337 -32.35 0.84 -10.67
N HIS A 338 -32.33 -0.12 -11.61
CA HIS A 338 -32.07 -1.53 -11.30
C HIS A 338 -30.67 -1.89 -11.78
N ALA A 339 -29.81 -2.27 -10.83
CA ALA A 339 -28.51 -2.88 -11.10
C ALA A 339 -28.68 -4.39 -11.20
N SER A 340 -28.17 -5.00 -12.24
CA SER A 340 -28.31 -6.43 -12.46
C SER A 340 -27.02 -7.08 -12.93
N VAL A 341 -26.75 -8.31 -12.44
CA VAL A 341 -25.55 -9.07 -12.80
C VAL A 341 -25.87 -10.57 -12.83
N LYS A 342 -25.25 -11.31 -13.76
CA LYS A 342 -25.36 -12.77 -13.78
C LYS A 342 -24.54 -13.38 -12.67
N ALA A 343 -25.04 -14.45 -12.04
CA ALA A 343 -24.28 -15.19 -11.03
C ALA A 343 -22.93 -15.73 -11.55
N THR A 344 -22.84 -16.02 -12.86
CA THR A 344 -21.62 -16.47 -13.54
C THR A 344 -20.56 -15.38 -13.69
N ASP A 345 -20.94 -14.11 -13.58
CA ASP A 345 -20.05 -12.95 -13.74
C ASP A 345 -19.55 -12.43 -12.38
N ILE A 346 -19.86 -13.16 -11.32
CA ILE A 346 -19.41 -12.90 -9.95
C ILE A 346 -18.31 -13.89 -9.60
N ASP A 347 -17.09 -13.38 -9.37
CA ASP A 347 -15.99 -14.17 -8.85
C ASP A 347 -16.16 -14.32 -7.34
N SER A 348 -16.24 -15.55 -6.81
CA SER A 348 -16.47 -15.79 -5.37
C SER A 348 -15.46 -16.77 -4.80
N TYR A 349 -15.05 -16.55 -3.53
CA TYR A 349 -14.08 -17.37 -2.80
C TYR A 349 -14.31 -17.28 -1.29
N LEU A 350 -13.90 -18.32 -0.57
CA LEU A 350 -13.97 -18.37 0.88
C LEU A 350 -12.98 -17.41 1.55
N ALA A 351 -13.34 -16.91 2.73
CA ALA A 351 -12.52 -15.96 3.50
C ALA A 351 -11.26 -16.60 4.08
#